data_2d7d8250982e48cabe556760c62c891d
#
_entry.id   2d7d8250982e48cabe556760c62c891d
#
_cell.length_a   1.000
_cell.length_b   1.000
_cell.length_c   1.000
_cell.angle_alpha   90.00
_cell.angle_beta   90.00
_cell.angle_gamma   90.00
#
_symmetry.space_group_name_H-M   'P 1'
#
loop_
_entity.id
_entity.type
_entity.pdbx_description
1 polymer ?
#
loop_
_entity_poly.entity_id
_entity_poly.type
_entity_poly.pdbx_seq_one_letter_code
_entity_poly.pdbx_strand_id
1 'polypeptide(L)'
;MSGIQRHRHGHAGAPPHRHPPQPDLEDAPYTDCMAMTDAVAGLLIKKKVFTAGELRRMVEIIDSKSPAAGGKLVARAWVDKAFKKRLLKNVNAAAAEFDIDAGPIPIRCVENTAKIHNVIVCTLCSCYPRLLIGLPPDWYKSRAYRSRTIREPRAVLREFGTEIADGVEVRVHDSTADLRYMVLPMRPKGSERLNEKALAKLVTRDSMIGVTRLEDR
;
A
#
# COMPACT_ATOMS: atom_id res chain seq x y z
N MET A 1 -17.26 59.45 -6.91
CA MET A 1 -16.14 59.26 -5.94
C MET A 1 -16.67 58.33 -4.84
N SER A 2 -16.37 57.03 -4.95
CA SER A 2 -16.81 56.03 -3.97
C SER A 2 -15.57 55.37 -3.40
N GLY A 3 -15.34 55.58 -2.10
CA GLY A 3 -14.16 55.14 -1.37
C GLY A 3 -14.27 53.66 -1.00
N ILE A 4 -13.29 52.89 -1.41
CA ILE A 4 -13.11 51.49 -1.00
C ILE A 4 -12.44 51.51 0.38
N GLN A 5 -13.21 51.15 1.42
CA GLN A 5 -12.66 50.89 2.75
C GLN A 5 -11.90 49.54 2.74
N ARG A 6 -10.58 49.61 2.89
CA ARG A 6 -9.74 48.43 3.14
C ARG A 6 -9.83 48.06 4.64
N HIS A 7 -10.49 46.95 4.96
CA HIS A 7 -10.40 46.35 6.29
C HIS A 7 -8.99 45.77 6.51
N ARG A 8 -8.21 46.44 7.33
CA ARG A 8 -6.97 45.89 7.90
C ARG A 8 -7.34 45.02 9.09
N HIS A 9 -7.30 43.71 8.92
CA HIS A 9 -7.25 42.78 10.06
C HIS A 9 -5.80 42.73 10.56
N GLY A 10 -5.53 43.48 11.60
CA GLY A 10 -4.29 43.41 12.35
C GLY A 10 -4.31 42.17 13.25
N HIS A 11 -3.60 41.14 12.91
CA HIS A 11 -3.19 40.10 13.86
C HIS A 11 -1.84 40.51 14.45
N ALA A 12 -1.90 41.19 15.60
CA ALA A 12 -0.71 41.43 16.43
C ALA A 12 -0.37 40.12 17.17
N GLY A 13 0.87 39.63 17.03
CA GLY A 13 1.53 38.85 18.08
C GLY A 13 1.81 37.38 17.87
N ALA A 14 1.76 36.79 16.65
CA ALA A 14 2.36 35.48 16.42
C ALA A 14 3.78 35.64 15.86
N PRO A 15 4.81 34.95 16.40
CA PRO A 15 6.14 34.97 15.82
C PRO A 15 6.08 34.44 14.40
N PRO A 16 6.92 34.93 13.46
CA PRO A 16 6.92 34.45 12.09
C PRO A 16 7.26 32.96 12.11
N HIS A 17 6.30 32.14 11.67
CA HIS A 17 6.55 30.72 11.46
C HIS A 17 7.57 30.59 10.33
N ARG A 18 8.81 30.24 10.64
CA ARG A 18 9.77 29.76 9.64
C ARG A 18 9.33 28.36 9.23
N HIS A 19 8.69 28.24 8.09
CA HIS A 19 8.56 26.97 7.42
C HIS A 19 9.96 26.51 6.99
N PRO A 20 10.33 25.23 7.24
CA PRO A 20 11.52 24.69 6.58
C PRO A 20 11.35 24.87 5.07
N PRO A 21 12.44 25.16 4.31
CA PRO A 21 12.35 25.28 2.87
C PRO A 21 11.69 23.99 2.35
N GLN A 22 10.51 24.13 1.75
CA GLN A 22 9.93 23.04 1.00
C GLN A 22 10.81 22.85 -0.23
N PRO A 23 11.32 21.63 -0.49
CA PRO A 23 11.93 21.37 -1.77
C PRO A 23 10.90 21.73 -2.85
N ASP A 24 11.32 22.52 -3.84
CA ASP A 24 10.53 22.75 -5.02
C ASP A 24 10.17 21.37 -5.57
N LEU A 25 8.90 21.03 -5.46
CA LEU A 25 8.32 19.88 -6.16
C LEU A 25 8.20 20.33 -7.61
N GLU A 26 9.35 20.39 -8.31
CA GLU A 26 9.32 20.44 -9.76
C GLU A 26 8.60 19.19 -10.21
N ASP A 27 7.49 19.34 -10.91
CA ASP A 27 6.83 18.25 -11.58
C ASP A 27 7.89 17.49 -12.40
N ALA A 28 7.96 16.18 -12.24
CA ALA A 28 8.90 15.38 -12.98
C ALA A 28 8.74 15.69 -14.48
N PRO A 29 9.84 15.89 -15.23
CA PRO A 29 9.75 16.29 -16.62
C PRO A 29 8.90 15.30 -17.41
N TYR A 30 8.05 15.84 -18.31
CA TYR A 30 7.20 15.03 -19.18
C TYR A 30 8.09 14.15 -20.07
N THR A 31 8.01 12.86 -19.90
CA THR A 31 8.89 11.88 -20.56
C THR A 31 8.27 11.36 -21.86
N ASP A 32 9.08 10.79 -22.75
CA ASP A 32 8.61 10.13 -23.98
C ASP A 32 7.62 9.00 -23.66
N CYS A 33 7.80 8.29 -22.54
CA CYS A 33 6.86 7.26 -22.08
C CYS A 33 5.49 7.86 -21.72
N MET A 34 5.45 9.05 -21.11
CA MET A 34 4.21 9.75 -20.78
C MET A 34 3.52 10.21 -22.07
N ALA A 35 4.29 10.81 -23.01
CA ALA A 35 3.78 11.22 -24.31
C ALA A 35 3.19 10.04 -25.10
N MET A 36 3.85 8.91 -25.10
CA MET A 36 3.35 7.69 -25.75
C MET A 36 2.09 7.16 -25.08
N THR A 37 2.02 7.18 -23.74
CA THR A 37 0.85 6.75 -22.99
C THR A 37 -0.36 7.63 -23.33
N ASP A 38 -0.19 8.95 -23.39
CA ASP A 38 -1.24 9.88 -23.75
C ASP A 38 -1.71 9.71 -25.20
N ALA A 39 -0.75 9.47 -26.11
CA ALA A 39 -1.08 9.22 -27.52
C ALA A 39 -1.89 7.92 -27.69
N VAL A 40 -1.52 6.85 -26.98
CA VAL A 40 -2.24 5.57 -27.00
C VAL A 40 -3.65 5.73 -26.38
N ALA A 41 -3.77 6.42 -25.23
CA ALA A 41 -5.05 6.71 -24.60
C ALA A 41 -5.95 7.52 -25.55
N GLY A 42 -5.44 8.59 -26.17
CA GLY A 42 -6.15 9.40 -27.15
C GLY A 42 -6.63 8.60 -28.37
N LEU A 43 -5.79 7.69 -28.90
CA LEU A 43 -6.16 6.80 -30.01
C LEU A 43 -7.29 5.82 -29.61
N LEU A 44 -7.22 5.24 -28.42
CA LEU A 44 -8.27 4.32 -27.94
C LEU A 44 -9.60 5.03 -27.71
N ILE A 45 -9.58 6.27 -27.21
CA ILE A 45 -10.77 7.13 -27.07
C ILE A 45 -11.34 7.42 -28.46
N LYS A 46 -10.49 7.82 -29.42
CA LYS A 46 -10.91 8.08 -30.80
C LYS A 46 -11.55 6.85 -31.47
N LYS A 47 -10.99 5.67 -31.19
CA LYS A 47 -11.53 4.37 -31.65
C LYS A 47 -12.76 3.89 -30.87
N LYS A 48 -13.24 4.65 -29.87
CA LYS A 48 -14.39 4.32 -29.02
C LYS A 48 -14.22 3.01 -28.24
N VAL A 49 -13.00 2.63 -27.90
CA VAL A 49 -12.74 1.46 -27.04
C VAL A 49 -13.18 1.77 -25.61
N PHE A 50 -12.92 2.99 -25.14
CA PHE A 50 -13.45 3.57 -23.92
C PHE A 50 -13.55 5.10 -24.07
N THR A 51 -14.26 5.76 -23.15
CA THR A 51 -14.41 7.21 -23.11
C THR A 51 -13.36 7.85 -22.19
N ALA A 52 -13.07 9.13 -22.38
CA ALA A 52 -12.22 9.90 -21.46
C ALA A 52 -12.76 9.88 -20.01
N GLY A 53 -14.10 9.88 -19.85
CA GLY A 53 -14.75 9.78 -18.54
C GLY A 53 -14.53 8.44 -17.84
N GLU A 54 -14.54 7.33 -18.60
CA GLU A 54 -14.24 5.99 -18.07
C GLU A 54 -12.78 5.87 -17.64
N LEU A 55 -11.85 6.39 -18.46
CA LEU A 55 -10.43 6.44 -18.10
C LEU A 55 -10.23 7.23 -16.80
N ARG A 56 -10.78 8.43 -16.71
CA ARG A 56 -10.69 9.27 -15.51
C ARG A 56 -11.23 8.56 -14.28
N ARG A 57 -12.43 7.98 -14.36
CA ARG A 57 -13.01 7.22 -13.24
C ARG A 57 -12.12 6.06 -12.79
N MET A 58 -11.50 5.36 -13.74
CA MET A 58 -10.58 4.27 -13.39
C MET A 58 -9.33 4.77 -12.67
N VAL A 59 -8.75 5.89 -13.09
CA VAL A 59 -7.62 6.54 -12.41
C VAL A 59 -8.04 6.95 -11.00
N GLU A 60 -9.18 7.65 -10.83
CA GLU A 60 -9.71 8.05 -9.53
C GLU A 60 -9.97 6.85 -8.59
N ILE A 61 -10.52 5.75 -9.12
CA ILE A 61 -10.71 4.52 -8.36
C ILE A 61 -9.37 3.97 -7.89
N ILE A 62 -8.36 3.93 -8.74
CA ILE A 62 -7.03 3.41 -8.37
C ILE A 62 -6.37 4.33 -7.34
N ASP A 63 -6.42 5.64 -7.52
CA ASP A 63 -5.82 6.62 -6.62
C ASP A 63 -6.52 6.66 -5.25
N SER A 64 -7.81 6.34 -5.20
CA SER A 64 -8.56 6.24 -3.95
C SER A 64 -8.16 5.03 -3.10
N LYS A 65 -7.46 4.04 -3.66
CA LYS A 65 -7.07 2.83 -2.93
C LYS A 65 -5.94 3.11 -1.95
N SER A 66 -6.13 2.61 -0.74
CA SER A 66 -5.18 2.82 0.36
C SER A 66 -4.96 1.51 1.13
N PRO A 67 -3.93 1.41 1.98
CA PRO A 67 -3.71 0.25 2.84
C PRO A 67 -4.83 -0.01 3.85
N ALA A 68 -5.71 0.95 4.08
CA ALA A 68 -6.78 0.85 5.08
C ALA A 68 -7.74 -0.33 4.83
N ALA A 69 -8.00 -0.69 3.56
CA ALA A 69 -8.84 -1.83 3.22
C ALA A 69 -8.20 -3.15 3.71
N GLY A 70 -6.93 -3.39 3.37
CA GLY A 70 -6.17 -4.53 3.89
C GLY A 70 -6.04 -4.51 5.41
N GLY A 71 -5.82 -3.33 6.00
CA GLY A 71 -5.75 -3.14 7.46
C GLY A 71 -7.01 -3.59 8.19
N LYS A 72 -8.21 -3.34 7.63
CA LYS A 72 -9.48 -3.84 8.17
C LYS A 72 -9.51 -5.38 8.20
N LEU A 73 -9.08 -6.03 7.12
CA LEU A 73 -9.06 -7.50 7.05
C LEU A 73 -8.06 -8.09 8.05
N VAL A 74 -6.88 -7.49 8.18
CA VAL A 74 -5.86 -7.90 9.16
C VAL A 74 -6.39 -7.76 10.58
N ALA A 75 -6.98 -6.61 10.93
CA ALA A 75 -7.53 -6.36 12.26
C ALA A 75 -8.65 -7.36 12.61
N ARG A 76 -9.56 -7.64 11.68
CA ARG A 76 -10.59 -8.66 11.86
C ARG A 76 -9.97 -10.05 12.06
N ALA A 77 -8.96 -10.42 11.29
CA ALA A 77 -8.29 -11.70 11.43
C ALA A 77 -7.60 -11.88 12.79
N TRP A 78 -7.15 -10.81 13.43
CA TRP A 78 -6.56 -10.85 14.77
C TRP A 78 -7.58 -11.10 15.88
N VAL A 79 -8.83 -10.71 15.70
CA VAL A 79 -9.88 -10.83 16.72
C VAL A 79 -10.88 -11.95 16.45
N ASP A 80 -10.99 -12.41 15.21
CA ASP A 80 -11.93 -13.45 14.76
C ASP A 80 -11.16 -14.61 14.09
N LYS A 81 -10.99 -15.71 14.83
CA LYS A 81 -10.31 -16.92 14.32
C LYS A 81 -11.00 -17.57 13.14
N ALA A 82 -12.34 -17.49 13.08
CA ALA A 82 -13.11 -18.07 11.97
C ALA A 82 -12.90 -17.24 10.69
N PHE A 83 -12.96 -15.91 10.80
CA PHE A 83 -12.61 -15.01 9.70
C PHE A 83 -11.17 -15.21 9.23
N LYS A 84 -10.21 -15.30 10.16
CA LYS A 84 -8.80 -15.58 9.82
C LYS A 84 -8.65 -16.83 8.94
N LYS A 85 -9.35 -17.92 9.27
CA LYS A 85 -9.32 -19.14 8.44
C LYS A 85 -9.83 -18.89 7.03
N ARG A 86 -10.90 -18.10 6.88
CA ARG A 86 -11.46 -17.73 5.56
C ARG A 86 -10.49 -16.84 4.79
N LEU A 87 -9.91 -15.82 5.45
CA LEU A 87 -8.91 -14.92 4.85
C LEU A 87 -7.70 -15.68 4.31
N LEU A 88 -7.14 -16.61 5.09
CA LEU A 88 -6.01 -17.44 4.67
C LEU A 88 -6.36 -18.36 3.51
N LYS A 89 -7.63 -18.78 3.40
CA LYS A 89 -8.11 -19.64 2.30
C LYS A 89 -8.34 -18.85 1.01
N ASN A 90 -8.97 -17.68 1.10
CA ASN A 90 -9.33 -16.86 -0.07
C ASN A 90 -9.53 -15.39 0.36
N VAL A 91 -8.55 -14.55 0.04
CA VAL A 91 -8.58 -13.13 0.38
C VAL A 91 -9.70 -12.38 -0.34
N ASN A 92 -9.92 -12.65 -1.62
CA ASN A 92 -10.94 -11.95 -2.40
C ASN A 92 -12.35 -12.21 -1.84
N ALA A 93 -12.65 -13.46 -1.48
CA ALA A 93 -13.93 -13.81 -0.85
C ALA A 93 -14.06 -13.19 0.55
N ALA A 94 -13.00 -13.18 1.37
CA ALA A 94 -13.01 -12.57 2.68
C ALA A 94 -13.13 -11.03 2.61
N ALA A 95 -12.55 -10.40 1.59
CA ALA A 95 -12.69 -8.96 1.35
C ALA A 95 -14.13 -8.58 0.98
N ALA A 96 -14.82 -9.41 0.20
CA ALA A 96 -16.21 -9.20 -0.17
C ALA A 96 -17.17 -9.19 1.04
N GLU A 97 -16.83 -9.86 2.15
CA GLU A 97 -17.60 -9.79 3.41
C GLU A 97 -17.62 -8.36 4.01
N PHE A 98 -16.75 -7.47 3.55
CA PHE A 98 -16.60 -6.06 3.98
C PHE A 98 -16.93 -5.07 2.86
N ASP A 99 -17.59 -5.52 1.79
CA ASP A 99 -17.85 -4.71 0.60
C ASP A 99 -16.57 -4.14 -0.05
N ILE A 100 -15.45 -4.87 0.11
CA ILE A 100 -14.15 -4.50 -0.47
C ILE A 100 -13.93 -5.30 -1.75
N ASP A 101 -13.87 -4.59 -2.87
CA ASP A 101 -13.45 -5.17 -4.15
C ASP A 101 -11.91 -5.28 -4.18
N ALA A 102 -11.40 -6.50 -4.04
CA ALA A 102 -9.98 -6.82 -4.15
C ALA A 102 -9.53 -7.09 -5.60
N GLY A 103 -10.44 -6.98 -6.56
CA GLY A 103 -10.22 -7.20 -7.99
C GLY A 103 -10.29 -8.67 -8.41
N PRO A 104 -10.13 -8.93 -9.72
CA PRO A 104 -10.34 -10.26 -10.29
C PRO A 104 -9.16 -11.22 -10.07
N ILE A 105 -7.97 -10.71 -9.78
CA ILE A 105 -6.78 -11.55 -9.61
C ILE A 105 -6.78 -12.17 -8.21
N PRO A 106 -6.64 -13.51 -8.09
CA PRO A 106 -6.56 -14.17 -6.80
C PRO A 106 -5.44 -13.61 -5.92
N ILE A 107 -5.77 -13.39 -4.66
CA ILE A 107 -4.81 -12.95 -3.63
C ILE A 107 -4.71 -14.07 -2.58
N ARG A 108 -3.49 -14.49 -2.28
CA ARG A 108 -3.18 -15.42 -1.20
C ARG A 108 -2.65 -14.66 0.01
N CYS A 109 -3.22 -14.93 1.16
CA CYS A 109 -2.71 -14.42 2.43
C CYS A 109 -1.72 -15.41 3.04
N VAL A 110 -0.56 -14.91 3.48
CA VAL A 110 0.48 -15.69 4.18
C VAL A 110 0.69 -15.11 5.58
N GLU A 111 0.63 -15.98 6.60
CA GLU A 111 0.64 -15.55 7.99
C GLU A 111 2.06 -15.53 8.57
N ASN A 112 2.44 -14.41 9.17
CA ASN A 112 3.62 -14.32 10.04
C ASN A 112 3.33 -14.98 11.40
N THR A 113 4.29 -15.74 11.86
CA THR A 113 4.25 -16.40 13.16
C THR A 113 5.55 -16.16 13.94
N ALA A 114 5.64 -16.67 15.16
CA ALA A 114 6.89 -16.61 15.92
C ALA A 114 8.06 -17.34 15.23
N LYS A 115 7.78 -18.26 14.30
CA LYS A 115 8.80 -19.09 13.60
C LYS A 115 8.96 -18.75 12.12
N ILE A 116 8.03 -17.98 11.54
CA ILE A 116 7.98 -17.70 10.10
C ILE A 116 7.74 -16.21 9.88
N HIS A 117 8.59 -15.59 9.09
CA HIS A 117 8.42 -14.24 8.58
C HIS A 117 8.30 -14.28 7.07
N ASN A 118 7.20 -13.76 6.54
CA ASN A 118 6.93 -13.73 5.11
C ASN A 118 7.22 -12.36 4.53
N VAL A 119 7.75 -12.33 3.32
CA VAL A 119 7.92 -11.11 2.53
C VAL A 119 7.47 -11.37 1.10
N ILE A 120 6.82 -10.40 0.48
CA ILE A 120 6.35 -10.51 -0.90
C ILE A 120 7.22 -9.70 -1.85
N VAL A 121 7.35 -10.20 -3.06
CA VAL A 121 8.07 -9.56 -4.16
C VAL A 121 7.37 -9.88 -5.48
N CYS A 122 7.69 -9.17 -6.54
CA CYS A 122 7.47 -9.63 -7.91
C CYS A 122 8.78 -9.53 -8.68
N THR A 123 9.38 -10.66 -9.02
CA THR A 123 10.70 -10.68 -9.70
C THR A 123 10.62 -10.20 -11.14
N LEU A 124 9.51 -10.39 -11.82
CA LEU A 124 9.32 -10.04 -13.23
C LEU A 124 9.00 -8.55 -13.44
N CYS A 125 8.08 -8.02 -12.65
CA CYS A 125 7.59 -6.65 -12.85
C CYS A 125 7.27 -5.97 -11.51
N SER A 126 6.00 -5.71 -11.23
CA SER A 126 5.51 -5.07 -10.02
C SER A 126 4.12 -5.59 -9.60
N CYS A 127 3.89 -6.88 -9.81
CA CYS A 127 2.65 -7.53 -9.45
C CYS A 127 2.35 -7.38 -7.95
N TYR A 128 1.19 -6.81 -7.64
CA TYR A 128 0.90 -6.28 -6.32
C TYR A 128 -0.62 -6.20 -6.09
N PRO A 129 -1.16 -6.48 -4.92
CA PRO A 129 -2.61 -6.43 -4.67
C PRO A 129 -3.10 -4.97 -4.45
N ARG A 130 -2.91 -4.11 -5.46
CA ARG A 130 -3.13 -2.66 -5.41
C ARG A 130 -4.54 -2.24 -4.99
N LEU A 131 -5.55 -3.00 -5.36
CA LEU A 131 -6.94 -2.67 -5.01
C LEU A 131 -7.24 -2.90 -3.52
N LEU A 132 -6.41 -3.70 -2.84
CA LEU A 132 -6.58 -4.05 -1.44
C LEU A 132 -5.66 -3.25 -0.50
N ILE A 133 -4.38 -3.09 -0.88
CA ILE A 133 -3.39 -2.48 0.01
C ILE A 133 -2.77 -1.19 -0.55
N GLY A 134 -3.45 -0.57 -1.51
CA GLY A 134 -3.05 0.70 -2.14
C GLY A 134 -2.00 0.52 -3.24
N LEU A 135 -1.45 1.64 -3.73
CA LEU A 135 -0.43 1.61 -4.78
C LEU A 135 0.91 1.07 -4.24
N PRO A 136 1.67 0.32 -5.07
CA PRO A 136 2.99 -0.14 -4.66
C PRO A 136 3.93 1.04 -4.49
N PRO A 137 4.79 1.02 -3.45
CA PRO A 137 5.82 2.03 -3.30
C PRO A 137 6.89 1.88 -4.40
N ASP A 138 7.62 2.96 -4.68
CA ASP A 138 8.59 2.95 -5.78
C ASP A 138 9.72 1.95 -5.56
N TRP A 139 10.17 1.78 -4.31
CA TRP A 139 11.18 0.78 -4.00
C TRP A 139 10.73 -0.65 -4.33
N TYR A 140 9.41 -0.99 -4.22
CA TYR A 140 8.87 -2.31 -4.57
C TYR A 140 9.07 -2.63 -6.07
N LYS A 141 9.03 -1.61 -6.92
CA LYS A 141 9.23 -1.71 -8.36
C LYS A 141 10.72 -1.76 -8.77
N SER A 142 11.63 -1.38 -7.87
CA SER A 142 13.05 -1.29 -8.16
C SER A 142 13.67 -2.65 -8.50
N ARG A 143 14.61 -2.68 -9.44
CA ARG A 143 15.34 -3.90 -9.78
C ARG A 143 16.15 -4.43 -8.59
N ALA A 144 16.67 -3.53 -7.76
CA ALA A 144 17.43 -3.89 -6.57
C ALA A 144 16.58 -4.69 -5.58
N TYR A 145 15.41 -4.17 -5.18
CA TYR A 145 14.50 -4.87 -4.31
C TYR A 145 14.10 -6.23 -4.89
N ARG A 146 13.65 -6.24 -6.15
CA ARG A 146 13.14 -7.46 -6.81
C ARG A 146 14.18 -8.58 -6.88
N SER A 147 15.44 -8.26 -7.21
CA SER A 147 16.49 -9.26 -7.35
C SER A 147 17.11 -9.66 -6.01
N ARG A 148 17.26 -8.71 -5.06
CA ARG A 148 17.93 -8.95 -3.79
C ARG A 148 17.03 -9.66 -2.79
N THR A 149 15.73 -9.37 -2.78
CA THR A 149 14.79 -10.02 -1.87
C THR A 149 14.78 -11.54 -1.99
N ILE A 150 15.01 -12.09 -3.19
CA ILE A 150 15.12 -13.54 -3.38
C ILE A 150 16.46 -14.08 -2.88
N ARG A 151 17.56 -13.36 -3.12
CA ARG A 151 18.93 -13.88 -2.85
C ARG A 151 19.37 -13.64 -1.42
N GLU A 152 18.99 -12.50 -0.85
CA GLU A 152 19.44 -12.03 0.46
C GLU A 152 18.32 -11.35 1.26
N PRO A 153 17.18 -12.03 1.49
CA PRO A 153 15.99 -11.41 2.07
C PRO A 153 16.26 -10.78 3.45
N ARG A 154 17.11 -11.40 4.28
CA ARG A 154 17.46 -10.87 5.60
C ARG A 154 18.23 -9.56 5.53
N ALA A 155 19.11 -9.40 4.53
CA ALA A 155 19.84 -8.16 4.30
C ALA A 155 18.89 -7.05 3.87
N VAL A 156 17.98 -7.34 2.94
CA VAL A 156 16.94 -6.40 2.51
C VAL A 156 16.05 -6.00 3.68
N LEU A 157 15.57 -6.94 4.49
CA LEU A 157 14.74 -6.63 5.66
C LEU A 157 15.44 -5.72 6.66
N ARG A 158 16.74 -5.90 6.90
CA ARG A 158 17.53 -4.99 7.77
C ARG A 158 17.60 -3.56 7.23
N GLU A 159 17.67 -3.38 5.92
CA GLU A 159 17.63 -2.04 5.30
C GLU A 159 16.29 -1.32 5.55
N PHE A 160 15.20 -2.08 5.75
CA PHE A 160 13.90 -1.56 6.19
C PHE A 160 13.77 -1.45 7.73
N GLY A 161 14.87 -1.65 8.48
CA GLY A 161 14.86 -1.62 9.93
C GLY A 161 14.26 -2.87 10.59
N THR A 162 14.08 -3.96 9.82
CA THR A 162 13.47 -5.19 10.32
C THR A 162 14.52 -6.26 10.54
N GLU A 163 14.88 -6.49 11.80
CA GLU A 163 15.76 -7.60 12.19
C GLU A 163 14.96 -8.86 12.47
N ILE A 164 15.36 -9.95 11.83
CA ILE A 164 14.75 -11.27 11.99
C ILE A 164 15.76 -12.19 12.69
N ALA A 165 15.38 -12.71 13.85
CA ALA A 165 16.22 -13.64 14.61
C ALA A 165 16.58 -14.89 13.79
N ASP A 166 17.76 -15.45 14.01
CA ASP A 166 18.28 -16.59 13.23
C ASP A 166 17.36 -17.82 13.24
N GLY A 167 16.67 -18.07 14.34
CA GLY A 167 15.72 -19.17 14.47
C GLY A 167 14.37 -18.97 13.77
N VAL A 168 14.14 -17.82 13.13
CA VAL A 168 12.90 -17.51 12.38
C VAL A 168 13.15 -17.72 10.89
N GLU A 169 12.35 -18.57 10.26
CA GLU A 169 12.42 -18.80 8.82
C GLU A 169 11.89 -17.58 8.05
N VAL A 170 12.64 -17.10 7.06
CA VAL A 170 12.18 -16.05 6.14
C VAL A 170 11.71 -16.70 4.84
N ARG A 171 10.44 -16.49 4.50
CA ARG A 171 9.82 -16.99 3.27
C ARG A 171 9.54 -15.86 2.31
N VAL A 172 10.05 -15.97 1.09
CA VAL A 172 9.82 -15.01 0.02
C VAL A 172 8.73 -15.56 -0.90
N HIS A 173 7.70 -14.73 -1.16
CA HIS A 173 6.59 -15.07 -2.04
C HIS A 173 6.61 -14.20 -3.28
N ASP A 174 6.78 -14.84 -4.44
CA ASP A 174 6.84 -14.15 -5.73
C ASP A 174 5.45 -14.01 -6.33
N SER A 175 4.94 -12.77 -6.37
CA SER A 175 3.68 -12.44 -7.02
C SER A 175 3.82 -12.47 -8.54
N THR A 176 2.81 -13.02 -9.21
CA THR A 176 2.78 -13.14 -10.68
C THR A 176 1.59 -12.38 -11.28
N ALA A 177 1.40 -12.44 -12.60
CA ALA A 177 0.23 -11.89 -13.27
C ALA A 177 -1.08 -12.52 -12.75
N ASP A 178 -1.04 -13.80 -12.40
CA ASP A 178 -2.22 -14.60 -12.09
C ASP A 178 -2.45 -14.83 -10.60
N LEU A 179 -1.46 -14.49 -9.76
CA LEU A 179 -1.54 -14.66 -8.30
C LEU A 179 -0.80 -13.52 -7.59
N ARG A 180 -1.47 -12.91 -6.62
CA ARG A 180 -0.91 -11.91 -5.72
C ARG A 180 -0.78 -12.47 -4.32
N TYR A 181 0.08 -11.85 -3.52
CA TYR A 181 0.23 -12.20 -2.11
C TYR A 181 0.01 -10.97 -1.23
N MET A 182 -0.48 -11.18 -0.02
CA MET A 182 -0.40 -10.24 1.09
C MET A 182 0.04 -10.96 2.35
N VAL A 183 0.77 -10.27 3.21
CA VAL A 183 1.17 -10.79 4.52
C VAL A 183 0.11 -10.45 5.56
N LEU A 184 -0.26 -11.42 6.38
CA LEU A 184 -0.95 -11.20 7.65
C LEU A 184 0.13 -11.03 8.73
N PRO A 185 0.44 -9.81 9.16
CA PRO A 185 1.45 -9.57 10.18
C PRO A 185 0.98 -10.11 11.54
N MET A 186 1.94 -10.41 12.41
CA MET A 186 1.64 -10.76 13.80
C MET A 186 0.95 -9.58 14.48
N ARG A 187 -0.04 -9.88 15.35
CA ARG A 187 -0.65 -8.88 16.21
C ARG A 187 0.40 -8.34 17.19
N PRO A 188 0.59 -7.02 17.30
CA PRO A 188 1.52 -6.44 18.26
C PRO A 188 1.14 -6.79 19.69
N LYS A 189 2.11 -7.09 20.54
CA LYS A 189 1.89 -7.25 21.99
C LYS A 189 1.44 -5.93 22.58
N GLY A 190 0.66 -5.98 23.66
CA GLY A 190 0.09 -4.78 24.28
C GLY A 190 -1.09 -4.17 23.52
N SER A 191 -1.52 -4.78 22.40
CA SER A 191 -2.67 -4.34 21.62
C SER A 191 -3.98 -5.07 21.98
N GLU A 192 -3.97 -5.93 23.00
CA GLU A 192 -5.09 -6.83 23.33
C GLU A 192 -6.38 -6.08 23.72
N ARG A 193 -6.24 -4.88 24.27
CA ARG A 193 -7.37 -4.02 24.69
C ARG A 193 -7.91 -3.11 23.58
N LEU A 194 -7.26 -3.09 22.41
CA LEU A 194 -7.69 -2.26 21.31
C LEU A 194 -8.88 -2.88 20.58
N ASN A 195 -9.85 -2.03 20.24
CA ASN A 195 -10.94 -2.44 19.36
C ASN A 195 -10.43 -2.60 17.90
N GLU A 196 -11.23 -3.24 17.07
CA GLU A 196 -10.87 -3.56 15.67
C GLU A 196 -10.51 -2.31 14.86
N LYS A 197 -11.21 -1.19 15.04
CA LYS A 197 -10.91 0.07 14.34
C LYS A 197 -9.54 0.64 14.74
N ALA A 198 -9.17 0.54 16.01
CA ALA A 198 -7.85 0.96 16.50
C ALA A 198 -6.75 0.00 16.02
N LEU A 199 -7.03 -1.31 16.01
CA LEU A 199 -6.11 -2.31 15.46
C LEU A 199 -5.84 -2.10 13.96
N ALA A 200 -6.87 -1.79 13.17
CA ALA A 200 -6.72 -1.52 11.74
C ALA A 200 -5.78 -0.35 11.45
N LYS A 201 -5.73 0.66 12.33
CA LYS A 201 -4.82 1.81 12.19
C LYS A 201 -3.34 1.48 12.44
N LEU A 202 -3.05 0.36 13.11
CA LEU A 202 -1.67 -0.10 13.33
C LEU A 202 -1.09 -0.73 12.06
N VAL A 203 -1.94 -1.29 11.21
CA VAL A 203 -1.51 -2.02 10.02
C VAL A 203 -1.05 -1.05 8.95
N THR A 204 0.18 -1.22 8.50
CA THR A 204 0.77 -0.42 7.43
C THR A 204 0.85 -1.23 6.14
N ARG A 205 0.99 -0.54 5.00
CA ARG A 205 1.26 -1.19 3.72
C ARG A 205 2.51 -2.06 3.81
N ASP A 206 3.56 -1.54 4.40
CA ASP A 206 4.86 -2.20 4.48
C ASP A 206 4.82 -3.46 5.35
N SER A 207 3.97 -3.49 6.40
CA SER A 207 3.73 -4.70 7.18
C SER A 207 2.95 -5.77 6.39
N MET A 208 2.06 -5.36 5.46
CA MET A 208 1.34 -6.28 4.56
C MET A 208 2.18 -6.72 3.35
N ILE A 209 3.27 -6.03 3.05
CA ILE A 209 4.33 -6.49 2.13
C ILE A 209 5.29 -7.44 2.87
N GLY A 210 5.42 -7.25 4.19
CA GLY A 210 6.29 -8.03 5.04
C GLY A 210 7.70 -7.46 5.20
N VAL A 211 7.96 -6.23 4.75
CA VAL A 211 9.28 -5.58 4.93
C VAL A 211 9.43 -4.93 6.30
N THR A 212 8.32 -4.65 7.00
CA THR A 212 8.34 -4.13 8.37
C THR A 212 7.55 -5.03 9.32
N ARG A 213 7.96 -5.03 10.59
CA ARG A 213 7.19 -5.58 11.70
C ARG A 213 6.42 -4.45 12.38
N LEU A 214 5.27 -4.80 12.95
CA LEU A 214 4.53 -3.85 13.78
C LEU A 214 5.17 -3.80 15.16
N GLU A 215 5.31 -2.59 15.71
CA GLU A 215 5.91 -2.39 17.03
C GLU A 215 4.98 -2.87 18.15
N ASP A 216 5.57 -3.54 19.16
CA ASP A 216 4.89 -3.86 20.41
C ASP A 216 4.59 -2.55 21.17
N ARG A 217 3.57 -2.52 22.00
CA ARG A 217 3.07 -1.34 22.72
C ARG A 217 3.27 -1.44 24.21
#